data_398474d3487a03f1faa892238bfb6d46
#
_entry.id   398474d3487a03f1faa892238bfb6d46
#
_cell.length_a   1.000
_cell.length_b   1.000
_cell.length_c   1.000
_cell.angle_alpha   90.00
_cell.angle_beta   90.00
_cell.angle_gamma   90.00
#
_symmetry.space_group_name_H-M   'P 1'
#
loop_
_entity.id
_entity.type
_entity.pdbx_description
1 polymer ?
#
loop_
_entity_poly.entity_id
_entity_poly.type
_entity_poly.pdbx_seq_one_letter_code
_entity_poly.pdbx_strand_id
1 'polypeptide(L)'
;NMTHELKTPIASISLAAQMMNDKTLTKSPKMIEHLGGVVNDESKRLRFLVEKVLQMSMYDRKKAVLKKKYTDLNEMVETIAHSFSLRVEHTGGKVYTEIEAIDSLMYVDEMHFQNVIFNLLDNAVKYAKADQPLDVYLKTWNTNENLYLSIRDTGQGIKKENLKKIFDKFYRVHTGNLHDVKGFGLGLAYVKKMVDLHEGEIKVLSEYGKGTKFVIKLPVIRDEEDEE
;
A
#
# COMPACT_ATOMS: atom_id res chain seq x y z
N ASN A 1 -12.09 0.87 -11.72
CA ASN A 1 -12.14 1.85 -12.81
C ASN A 1 -12.09 3.26 -12.23
N MET A 2 -11.00 3.99 -12.51
CA MET A 2 -10.74 5.36 -12.00
C MET A 2 -11.96 6.27 -12.06
N THR A 3 -12.67 6.26 -13.20
CA THR A 3 -13.87 7.07 -13.42
C THR A 3 -14.96 6.78 -12.37
N HIS A 4 -15.10 5.53 -11.96
CA HIS A 4 -16.11 5.12 -10.99
C HIS A 4 -15.71 5.57 -9.56
N GLU A 5 -14.42 5.43 -9.21
CA GLU A 5 -13.89 5.85 -7.90
C GLU A 5 -13.90 7.38 -7.70
N LEU A 6 -13.84 8.15 -8.80
CA LEU A 6 -14.00 9.60 -8.76
C LEU A 6 -15.49 10.03 -8.76
N LYS A 7 -16.37 9.29 -9.45
CA LYS A 7 -17.80 9.63 -9.51
C LYS A 7 -18.48 9.53 -8.15
N THR A 8 -18.13 8.54 -7.34
CA THR A 8 -18.77 8.29 -6.04
C THR A 8 -18.62 9.48 -5.08
N PRO A 9 -17.42 9.99 -4.74
CA PRO A 9 -17.28 11.14 -3.86
C PRO A 9 -17.90 12.41 -4.47
N ILE A 10 -17.82 12.60 -5.79
CA ILE A 10 -18.46 13.74 -6.46
C ILE A 10 -19.99 13.66 -6.31
N ALA A 11 -20.60 12.50 -6.51
CA ALA A 11 -22.03 12.31 -6.33
C ALA A 11 -22.47 12.56 -4.88
N SER A 12 -21.70 12.07 -3.89
CA SER A 12 -21.98 12.29 -2.47
C SER A 12 -21.88 13.78 -2.11
N ILE A 13 -20.87 14.49 -2.59
CA ILE A 13 -20.73 15.95 -2.40
C ILE A 13 -21.91 16.69 -3.04
N SER A 14 -22.27 16.34 -4.28
CA SER A 14 -23.37 16.97 -5.00
C SER A 14 -24.70 16.74 -4.31
N LEU A 15 -24.96 15.52 -3.83
CA LEU A 15 -26.18 15.20 -3.09
C LEU A 15 -26.26 15.96 -1.77
N ALA A 16 -25.17 15.97 -0.99
CA ALA A 16 -25.12 16.71 0.27
C ALA A 16 -25.34 18.22 0.04
N ALA A 17 -24.74 18.80 -1.01
CA ALA A 17 -24.94 20.20 -1.38
C ALA A 17 -26.39 20.49 -1.81
N GLN A 18 -27.03 19.61 -2.59
CA GLN A 18 -28.44 19.73 -2.95
C GLN A 18 -29.34 19.69 -1.70
N MET A 19 -29.09 18.74 -0.79
CA MET A 19 -29.83 18.65 0.47
C MET A 19 -29.67 19.91 1.37
N MET A 20 -28.47 20.50 1.39
CA MET A 20 -28.21 21.74 2.12
C MET A 20 -28.97 22.94 1.52
N ASN A 21 -29.24 22.95 0.22
CA ASN A 21 -30.02 24.00 -0.45
C ASN A 21 -31.52 23.78 -0.37
N ASP A 22 -31.99 22.62 0.07
CA ASP A 22 -33.40 22.33 0.21
C ASP A 22 -33.94 22.92 1.55
N LYS A 23 -34.68 24.01 1.45
CA LYS A 23 -35.25 24.72 2.61
C LYS A 23 -36.23 23.88 3.43
N THR A 24 -36.74 22.76 2.88
CA THR A 24 -37.63 21.84 3.59
C THR A 24 -36.88 20.86 4.47
N LEU A 25 -35.66 20.49 4.06
CA LEU A 25 -34.79 19.50 4.73
C LEU A 25 -33.85 20.16 5.75
N THR A 26 -33.46 21.42 5.55
CA THR A 26 -32.43 22.12 6.35
C THR A 26 -32.97 22.85 7.59
N LYS A 27 -34.05 22.35 8.19
CA LYS A 27 -34.63 22.96 9.41
C LYS A 27 -33.79 22.70 10.68
N SER A 28 -32.86 21.77 10.67
CA SER A 28 -32.04 21.38 11.82
C SER A 28 -30.58 21.78 11.63
N PRO A 29 -29.99 22.58 12.55
CA PRO A 29 -28.54 22.86 12.52
C PRO A 29 -27.68 21.62 12.52
N LYS A 30 -28.08 20.55 13.23
CA LYS A 30 -27.38 19.25 13.23
C LYS A 30 -27.34 18.57 11.86
N MET A 31 -28.41 18.76 11.06
CA MET A 31 -28.43 18.21 9.69
C MET A 31 -27.44 18.96 8.81
N ILE A 32 -27.36 20.28 8.90
CA ILE A 32 -26.40 21.09 8.14
C ILE A 32 -24.97 20.72 8.53
N GLU A 33 -24.69 20.57 9.82
CA GLU A 33 -23.39 20.14 10.33
C GLU A 33 -23.01 18.77 9.79
N HIS A 34 -23.93 17.79 9.83
CA HIS A 34 -23.70 16.46 9.28
C HIS A 34 -23.40 16.49 7.78
N LEU A 35 -24.21 17.21 6.98
CA LEU A 35 -24.01 17.34 5.55
C LEU A 35 -22.69 18.06 5.21
N GLY A 36 -22.33 19.09 5.99
CA GLY A 36 -21.03 19.76 5.89
C GLY A 36 -19.88 18.82 6.19
N GLY A 37 -20.03 17.95 7.18
CA GLY A 37 -19.08 16.86 7.48
C GLY A 37 -18.87 15.93 6.27
N VAL A 38 -19.95 15.46 5.66
CA VAL A 38 -19.91 14.60 4.47
C VAL A 38 -19.17 15.28 3.32
N VAL A 39 -19.47 16.56 3.03
CA VAL A 39 -18.80 17.33 1.97
C VAL A 39 -17.29 17.46 2.25
N ASN A 40 -16.91 17.75 3.49
CA ASN A 40 -15.51 17.90 3.88
C ASN A 40 -14.74 16.59 3.75
N ASP A 41 -15.30 15.47 4.21
CA ASP A 41 -14.65 14.17 4.21
C ASP A 41 -14.50 13.62 2.78
N GLU A 42 -15.53 13.74 1.95
CA GLU A 42 -15.44 13.31 0.56
C GLU A 42 -14.53 14.24 -0.27
N SER A 43 -14.43 15.54 0.07
CA SER A 43 -13.47 16.45 -0.55
C SER A 43 -12.02 16.10 -0.20
N LYS A 44 -11.73 15.74 1.06
CA LYS A 44 -10.41 15.22 1.47
C LYS A 44 -10.07 13.93 0.74
N ARG A 45 -11.05 13.04 0.63
CA ARG A 45 -10.91 11.77 -0.08
C ARG A 45 -10.60 11.99 -1.55
N LEU A 46 -11.30 12.91 -2.22
CA LEU A 46 -11.08 13.25 -3.62
C LEU A 46 -9.69 13.88 -3.84
N ARG A 47 -9.26 14.80 -2.98
CA ARG A 47 -7.92 15.38 -3.02
C ARG A 47 -6.85 14.30 -2.95
N PHE A 48 -6.94 13.40 -1.99
CA PHE A 48 -6.00 12.28 -1.85
C PHE A 48 -5.95 11.41 -3.12
N LEU A 49 -7.11 11.14 -3.74
CA LEU A 49 -7.18 10.40 -5.01
C LEU A 49 -6.43 11.11 -6.14
N VAL A 50 -6.70 12.40 -6.31
CA VAL A 50 -6.06 13.21 -7.36
C VAL A 50 -4.54 13.23 -7.16
N GLU A 51 -4.07 13.45 -5.93
CA GLU A 51 -2.64 13.43 -5.61
C GLU A 51 -1.98 12.09 -5.95
N LYS A 52 -2.62 10.96 -5.60
CA LYS A 52 -2.11 9.61 -5.92
C LYS A 52 -2.07 9.35 -7.43
N VAL A 53 -3.09 9.79 -8.18
CA VAL A 53 -3.12 9.67 -9.65
C VAL A 53 -2.01 10.52 -10.28
N LEU A 54 -1.82 11.76 -9.82
CA LEU A 54 -0.77 12.65 -10.31
C LEU A 54 0.62 12.07 -10.01
N GLN A 55 0.86 11.57 -8.80
CA GLN A 55 2.11 10.87 -8.46
C GLN A 55 2.38 9.71 -9.42
N MET A 56 1.40 8.82 -9.64
CA MET A 56 1.55 7.70 -10.57
C MET A 56 1.84 8.16 -12.00
N SER A 57 1.17 9.23 -12.48
CA SER A 57 1.40 9.79 -13.82
C SER A 57 2.81 10.37 -13.99
N MET A 58 3.37 10.97 -12.95
CA MET A 58 4.76 11.49 -12.99
C MET A 58 5.76 10.34 -13.15
N TYR A 59 5.55 9.22 -12.47
CA TYR A 59 6.43 8.04 -12.56
C TYR A 59 6.29 7.28 -13.88
N ASP A 60 5.13 7.38 -14.57
CA ASP A 60 4.94 6.77 -15.90
C ASP A 60 5.76 7.44 -17.00
N ARG A 61 5.96 8.75 -16.90
CA ARG A 61 6.63 9.55 -17.94
C ARG A 61 8.15 9.46 -17.94
N LYS A 62 8.78 8.51 -17.21
CA LYS A 62 10.26 8.43 -17.06
C LYS A 62 10.92 9.72 -16.54
N LYS A 63 10.15 10.66 -16.01
CA LYS A 63 10.64 11.98 -15.51
C LYS A 63 10.82 12.00 -14.00
N ALA A 64 10.45 10.95 -13.28
CA ALA A 64 10.68 10.88 -11.85
C ALA A 64 12.18 10.62 -11.60
N VAL A 65 12.86 11.62 -11.12
CA VAL A 65 14.23 11.50 -10.65
C VAL A 65 14.15 10.97 -9.21
N LEU A 66 14.50 9.69 -9.01
CA LEU A 66 14.64 9.12 -7.68
C LEU A 66 15.89 9.73 -7.02
N LYS A 67 15.76 10.09 -5.75
CA LYS A 67 16.88 10.51 -4.92
C LYS A 67 17.47 9.30 -4.21
N LYS A 68 18.13 8.44 -5.00
CA LYS A 68 18.75 7.23 -4.47
C LYS A 68 19.94 7.56 -3.58
N LYS A 69 20.08 6.84 -2.46
CA LYS A 69 21.23 6.84 -1.56
C LYS A 69 21.46 5.44 -1.00
N TYR A 70 22.64 5.18 -0.49
CA TYR A 70 22.91 3.95 0.26
C TYR A 70 22.06 3.94 1.53
N THR A 71 21.33 2.88 1.74
CA THR A 71 20.37 2.73 2.82
C THR A 71 20.43 1.29 3.33
N ASP A 72 20.49 1.12 4.65
CA ASP A 72 20.44 -0.21 5.28
C ASP A 72 18.99 -0.73 5.30
N LEU A 73 18.77 -1.87 4.62
CA LEU A 73 17.46 -2.51 4.58
C LEU A 73 17.06 -3.09 5.94
N ASN A 74 18.00 -3.66 6.68
CA ASN A 74 17.72 -4.28 7.97
C ASN A 74 17.22 -3.23 8.95
N GLU A 75 17.93 -2.11 9.09
CA GLU A 75 17.52 -0.98 9.94
C GLU A 75 16.16 -0.42 9.55
N MET A 76 15.93 -0.26 8.23
CA MET A 76 14.65 0.22 7.73
C MET A 76 13.51 -0.73 8.09
N VAL A 77 13.69 -2.03 7.90
CA VAL A 77 12.68 -3.06 8.20
C VAL A 77 12.37 -3.12 9.69
N GLU A 78 13.39 -3.09 10.56
CA GLU A 78 13.19 -3.09 12.01
C GLU A 78 12.43 -1.85 12.48
N THR A 79 12.82 -0.66 12.01
CA THR A 79 12.13 0.60 12.33
C THR A 79 10.67 0.58 11.92
N ILE A 80 10.38 0.12 10.70
CA ILE A 80 9.00 0.03 10.20
C ILE A 80 8.22 -1.03 10.98
N ALA A 81 8.80 -2.21 11.20
CA ALA A 81 8.14 -3.30 11.95
C ALA A 81 7.76 -2.83 13.37
N HIS A 82 8.66 -2.14 14.07
CA HIS A 82 8.40 -1.59 15.39
C HIS A 82 7.24 -0.57 15.37
N SER A 83 7.25 0.37 14.43
CA SER A 83 6.17 1.37 14.31
C SER A 83 4.83 0.76 13.90
N PHE A 84 4.85 -0.35 13.16
CA PHE A 84 3.67 -1.02 12.65
C PHE A 84 3.07 -2.03 13.64
N SER A 85 3.87 -2.53 14.61
CA SER A 85 3.42 -3.52 15.60
C SER A 85 2.18 -3.08 16.37
N LEU A 86 2.13 -1.80 16.79
CA LEU A 86 0.98 -1.22 17.49
C LEU A 86 -0.34 -1.35 16.70
N ARG A 87 -0.28 -1.21 15.37
CA ARG A 87 -1.48 -1.35 14.52
C ARG A 87 -1.95 -2.80 14.39
N VAL A 88 -1.02 -3.75 14.38
CA VAL A 88 -1.32 -5.18 14.29
C VAL A 88 -1.82 -5.71 15.64
N GLU A 89 -1.23 -5.25 16.75
CA GLU A 89 -1.65 -5.61 18.11
C GLU A 89 -3.11 -5.25 18.39
N HIS A 90 -3.62 -4.15 17.83
CA HIS A 90 -5.05 -3.81 17.90
C HIS A 90 -5.97 -4.86 17.25
N THR A 91 -5.44 -5.70 16.37
CA THR A 91 -6.16 -6.84 15.76
C THR A 91 -5.97 -8.15 16.55
N GLY A 92 -5.23 -8.10 17.65
CA GLY A 92 -4.84 -9.28 18.45
C GLY A 92 -3.70 -10.09 17.85
N GLY A 93 -3.09 -9.61 16.74
CA GLY A 93 -1.99 -10.28 16.06
C GLY A 93 -0.61 -9.76 16.46
N LYS A 94 0.43 -10.21 15.75
CA LYS A 94 1.83 -9.86 16.02
C LYS A 94 2.61 -9.59 14.73
N VAL A 95 3.68 -8.80 14.87
CA VAL A 95 4.70 -8.60 13.83
C VAL A 95 5.96 -9.35 14.24
N TYR A 96 6.48 -10.16 13.32
CA TYR A 96 7.70 -10.95 13.50
C TYR A 96 8.74 -10.47 12.49
N THR A 97 9.98 -10.34 12.92
CA THR A 97 11.13 -9.98 12.07
C THR A 97 12.18 -11.09 12.09
N GLU A 98 12.67 -11.46 10.90
CA GLU A 98 13.80 -12.36 10.71
C GLU A 98 14.83 -11.63 9.86
N ILE A 99 15.86 -11.07 10.49
CA ILE A 99 16.88 -10.26 9.85
C ILE A 99 18.12 -11.15 9.59
N GLU A 100 18.19 -11.68 8.37
CA GLU A 100 19.24 -12.63 7.96
C GLU A 100 20.16 -12.08 6.86
N ALA A 101 19.92 -10.87 6.35
CA ALA A 101 20.80 -10.25 5.38
C ALA A 101 22.10 -9.80 6.06
N ILE A 102 23.23 -10.36 5.64
CA ILE A 102 24.56 -9.98 6.13
C ILE A 102 25.01 -8.70 5.44
N ASP A 103 24.81 -8.62 4.12
CA ASP A 103 25.03 -7.44 3.30
C ASP A 103 23.66 -6.80 3.01
N SER A 104 23.30 -5.80 3.81
CA SER A 104 21.97 -5.18 3.83
C SER A 104 21.92 -3.81 3.15
N LEU A 105 23.07 -3.30 2.64
CA LEU A 105 23.12 -2.02 1.95
C LEU A 105 22.47 -2.12 0.57
N MET A 106 21.61 -1.15 0.26
CA MET A 106 20.93 -1.01 -1.03
C MET A 106 20.99 0.45 -1.49
N TYR A 107 21.06 0.67 -2.81
CA TYR A 107 21.04 2.02 -3.40
C TYR A 107 19.64 2.39 -3.86
N VAL A 108 18.86 3.03 -2.97
CA VAL A 108 17.43 3.28 -3.18
C VAL A 108 17.03 4.70 -2.77
N ASP A 109 15.89 5.16 -3.28
CA ASP A 109 15.17 6.29 -2.71
C ASP A 109 14.45 5.83 -1.45
N GLU A 110 15.02 6.18 -0.29
CA GLU A 110 14.57 5.71 1.02
C GLU A 110 13.09 5.98 1.27
N MET A 111 12.61 7.19 0.97
CA MET A 111 11.21 7.57 1.19
C MET A 111 10.27 6.71 0.34
N HIS A 112 10.62 6.49 -0.92
CA HIS A 112 9.81 5.67 -1.81
C HIS A 112 9.85 4.19 -1.43
N PHE A 113 11.00 3.71 -0.98
CA PHE A 113 11.13 2.32 -0.55
C PHE A 113 10.41 2.05 0.78
N GLN A 114 10.48 2.97 1.75
CA GLN A 114 9.62 2.91 2.95
C GLN A 114 8.13 2.85 2.58
N ASN A 115 7.68 3.68 1.64
CA ASN A 115 6.30 3.65 1.15
C ASN A 115 5.93 2.33 0.47
N VAL A 116 6.87 1.63 -0.18
CA VAL A 116 6.67 0.27 -0.70
C VAL A 116 6.32 -0.68 0.44
N ILE A 117 7.12 -0.70 1.50
CA ILE A 117 6.91 -1.56 2.66
C ILE A 117 5.55 -1.22 3.33
N PHE A 118 5.28 0.06 3.58
CA PHE A 118 4.00 0.49 4.17
C PHE A 118 2.78 0.09 3.34
N ASN A 119 2.84 0.19 2.00
CA ASN A 119 1.74 -0.25 1.15
C ASN A 119 1.45 -1.76 1.27
N LEU A 120 2.49 -2.59 1.40
CA LEU A 120 2.33 -4.03 1.59
C LEU A 120 1.76 -4.35 2.98
N LEU A 121 2.25 -3.68 4.02
CA LEU A 121 1.76 -3.82 5.39
C LEU A 121 0.31 -3.33 5.55
N ASP A 122 -0.04 -2.19 4.94
CA ASP A 122 -1.40 -1.68 4.92
C ASP A 122 -2.37 -2.65 4.22
N ASN A 123 -1.91 -3.32 3.16
CA ASN A 123 -2.71 -4.37 2.52
C ASN A 123 -2.92 -5.57 3.45
N ALA A 124 -1.91 -5.99 4.22
CA ALA A 124 -2.06 -7.06 5.21
C ALA A 124 -3.19 -6.73 6.21
N VAL A 125 -3.21 -5.50 6.77
CA VAL A 125 -4.27 -5.07 7.70
C VAL A 125 -5.63 -4.97 7.02
N LYS A 126 -5.70 -4.41 5.81
CA LYS A 126 -6.96 -4.24 5.06
C LYS A 126 -7.64 -5.56 4.71
N TYR A 127 -6.84 -6.59 4.45
CA TYR A 127 -7.32 -7.90 4.06
C TYR A 127 -7.12 -8.95 5.16
N ALA A 128 -7.03 -8.50 6.41
CA ALA A 128 -7.08 -9.38 7.57
C ALA A 128 -8.41 -10.14 7.60
N LYS A 129 -8.40 -11.31 8.25
CA LYS A 129 -9.63 -12.06 8.55
C LYS A 129 -10.31 -11.42 9.75
N ALA A 130 -11.64 -11.37 9.73
CA ALA A 130 -12.40 -10.73 10.80
C ALA A 130 -12.39 -11.55 12.13
N ASP A 131 -12.19 -12.86 12.01
CA ASP A 131 -12.32 -13.86 13.08
C ASP A 131 -11.00 -14.43 13.57
N GLN A 132 -9.87 -13.94 13.07
CA GLN A 132 -8.54 -14.43 13.41
C GLN A 132 -7.55 -13.28 13.60
N PRO A 133 -6.60 -13.41 14.55
CA PRO A 133 -5.48 -12.48 14.66
C PRO A 133 -4.68 -12.39 13.36
N LEU A 134 -4.21 -11.18 13.04
CA LEU A 134 -3.35 -10.97 11.90
C LEU A 134 -1.88 -11.08 12.33
N ASP A 135 -1.20 -12.12 11.89
CA ASP A 135 0.26 -12.19 12.02
C ASP A 135 0.94 -11.71 10.73
N VAL A 136 2.00 -10.92 10.90
CA VAL A 136 2.81 -10.38 9.82
C VAL A 136 4.27 -10.74 10.05
N TYR A 137 4.92 -11.25 9.01
CA TYR A 137 6.32 -11.70 9.04
C TYR A 137 7.12 -10.88 8.02
N LEU A 138 8.16 -10.20 8.48
CA LEU A 138 9.14 -9.53 7.64
C LEU A 138 10.44 -10.31 7.71
N LYS A 139 11.02 -10.62 6.56
CA LYS A 139 12.29 -11.34 6.50
C LYS A 139 13.20 -10.70 5.48
N THR A 140 14.47 -10.46 5.86
CA THR A 140 15.54 -10.04 4.96
C THR A 140 16.56 -11.15 4.83
N TRP A 141 17.12 -11.32 3.64
CA TRP A 141 18.28 -12.19 3.37
C TRP A 141 18.95 -11.72 2.10
N ASN A 142 20.18 -12.12 1.88
CA ASN A 142 20.90 -11.82 0.65
C ASN A 142 21.57 -13.05 0.05
N THR A 143 21.88 -12.96 -1.22
CA THR A 143 22.84 -13.78 -1.95
C THR A 143 24.01 -12.90 -2.37
N ASN A 144 25.01 -13.46 -3.04
CA ASN A 144 26.13 -12.65 -3.55
C ASN A 144 25.70 -11.53 -4.51
N GLU A 145 24.57 -11.68 -5.20
CA GLU A 145 24.13 -10.74 -6.24
C GLU A 145 22.88 -9.94 -5.86
N ASN A 146 22.10 -10.44 -4.92
CA ASN A 146 20.78 -9.88 -4.67
C ASN A 146 20.44 -9.82 -3.18
N LEU A 147 19.79 -8.73 -2.80
CA LEU A 147 19.18 -8.53 -1.50
C LEU A 147 17.67 -8.78 -1.62
N TYR A 148 17.10 -9.45 -0.63
CA TYR A 148 15.70 -9.83 -0.61
C TYR A 148 14.99 -9.31 0.63
N LEU A 149 13.76 -8.87 0.42
CA LEU A 149 12.78 -8.60 1.48
C LEU A 149 11.52 -9.41 1.20
N SER A 150 11.05 -10.17 2.18
CA SER A 150 9.72 -10.74 2.11
C SER A 150 8.80 -10.21 3.21
N ILE A 151 7.54 -9.96 2.83
CA ILE A 151 6.47 -9.56 3.75
C ILE A 151 5.35 -10.58 3.56
N ARG A 152 5.03 -11.33 4.62
CA ARG A 152 4.00 -12.36 4.64
C ARG A 152 2.94 -12.00 5.68
N ASP A 153 1.68 -12.18 5.33
CA ASP A 153 0.53 -12.06 6.23
C ASP A 153 -0.27 -13.37 6.36
N THR A 154 -1.06 -13.48 7.40
CA THR A 154 -2.04 -14.57 7.63
C THR A 154 -3.47 -14.17 7.26
N GLY A 155 -3.63 -13.15 6.42
CA GLY A 155 -4.91 -12.59 6.01
C GLY A 155 -5.74 -13.52 5.11
N GLN A 156 -6.68 -12.92 4.37
CA GLN A 156 -7.63 -13.65 3.51
C GLN A 156 -6.96 -14.36 2.32
N GLY A 157 -5.77 -13.93 1.91
CA GLY A 157 -5.12 -14.43 0.71
C GLY A 157 -5.81 -13.98 -0.58
N ILE A 158 -5.24 -14.39 -1.72
CA ILE A 158 -5.65 -13.96 -3.06
C ILE A 158 -5.93 -15.18 -3.91
N LYS A 159 -7.07 -15.19 -4.62
CA LYS A 159 -7.41 -16.25 -5.56
C LYS A 159 -6.46 -16.23 -6.77
N LYS A 160 -6.08 -17.41 -7.30
CA LYS A 160 -5.13 -17.56 -8.42
C LYS A 160 -5.48 -16.70 -9.64
N GLU A 161 -6.76 -16.58 -9.95
CA GLU A 161 -7.27 -15.78 -11.08
C GLU A 161 -6.95 -14.28 -10.99
N ASN A 162 -6.74 -13.78 -9.77
CA ASN A 162 -6.47 -12.38 -9.50
C ASN A 162 -4.96 -12.05 -9.43
N LEU A 163 -4.10 -13.04 -9.16
CA LEU A 163 -2.67 -12.82 -8.92
C LEU A 163 -1.96 -12.06 -10.05
N LYS A 164 -2.35 -12.28 -11.29
CA LYS A 164 -1.77 -11.57 -12.45
C LYS A 164 -2.21 -10.11 -12.56
N LYS A 165 -3.32 -9.75 -11.94
CA LYS A 165 -3.97 -8.44 -12.08
C LYS A 165 -3.78 -7.53 -10.86
N ILE A 166 -3.32 -8.05 -9.72
CA ILE A 166 -3.23 -7.26 -8.48
C ILE A 166 -2.29 -6.06 -8.58
N PHE A 167 -1.35 -6.07 -9.53
CA PHE A 167 -0.45 -4.96 -9.81
C PHE A 167 -0.98 -3.99 -10.86
N ASP A 168 -2.12 -4.28 -11.49
CA ASP A 168 -2.76 -3.38 -12.44
C ASP A 168 -3.34 -2.16 -11.71
N LYS A 169 -3.20 -0.99 -12.33
CA LYS A 169 -3.77 0.26 -11.78
C LYS A 169 -5.27 0.15 -11.65
N PHE A 170 -5.81 0.57 -10.50
CA PHE A 170 -7.24 0.56 -10.20
C PHE A 170 -7.88 -0.84 -10.14
N TYR A 171 -7.07 -1.89 -10.17
CA TYR A 171 -7.58 -3.23 -10.01
C TYR A 171 -7.93 -3.51 -8.55
N ARG A 172 -9.11 -4.08 -8.34
CA ARG A 172 -9.59 -4.54 -7.03
C ARG A 172 -10.32 -5.87 -7.19
N VAL A 173 -10.11 -6.77 -6.26
CA VAL A 173 -10.89 -8.00 -6.20
C VAL A 173 -12.30 -7.64 -5.70
N HIS A 174 -13.32 -7.90 -6.52
CA HIS A 174 -14.72 -7.69 -6.13
C HIS A 174 -15.13 -8.83 -5.18
N THR A 175 -15.11 -8.56 -3.90
CA THR A 175 -15.64 -9.46 -2.86
C THR A 175 -17.06 -8.99 -2.54
N GLY A 176 -18.06 -9.59 -3.17
CA GLY A 176 -19.49 -9.25 -3.23
C GLY A 176 -20.14 -8.42 -2.12
N ASN A 177 -19.74 -8.55 -0.86
CA ASN A 177 -20.33 -7.85 0.29
C ASN A 177 -19.34 -6.99 1.09
N LEU A 178 -18.07 -6.88 0.70
CA LEU A 178 -17.08 -6.04 1.37
C LEU A 178 -17.02 -4.66 0.71
N HIS A 179 -18.09 -3.89 0.78
CA HIS A 179 -18.12 -2.46 0.43
C HIS A 179 -17.20 -1.60 1.33
N ASP A 180 -16.67 -2.15 2.44
CA ASP A 180 -15.93 -1.40 3.46
C ASP A 180 -14.40 -1.40 3.31
N VAL A 181 -13.81 -2.15 2.39
CA VAL A 181 -12.35 -2.07 2.21
C VAL A 181 -11.98 -0.79 1.47
N LYS A 182 -11.68 0.27 2.23
CA LYS A 182 -11.25 1.57 1.68
C LYS A 182 -9.94 1.42 0.90
N GLY A 183 -9.93 1.80 -0.39
CA GLY A 183 -8.72 1.81 -1.19
C GLY A 183 -8.98 1.92 -2.68
N PHE A 184 -8.06 2.52 -3.43
CA PHE A 184 -8.26 2.92 -4.84
C PHE A 184 -7.60 1.97 -5.84
N GLY A 185 -7.05 0.85 -5.40
CA GLY A 185 -6.35 -0.09 -6.28
C GLY A 185 -5.05 0.48 -6.88
N LEU A 186 -4.42 1.46 -6.22
CA LEU A 186 -3.16 2.08 -6.67
C LEU A 186 -1.95 1.61 -5.86
N GLY A 187 -2.14 1.05 -4.66
CA GLY A 187 -1.03 0.70 -3.76
C GLY A 187 -0.08 -0.32 -4.35
N LEU A 188 -0.57 -1.46 -4.83
CA LEU A 188 0.28 -2.51 -5.42
C LEU A 188 0.86 -2.09 -6.77
N ALA A 189 0.14 -1.31 -7.58
CA ALA A 189 0.67 -0.72 -8.80
C ALA A 189 1.84 0.24 -8.50
N TYR A 190 1.74 1.03 -7.43
CA TYR A 190 2.84 1.87 -6.94
C TYR A 190 4.03 1.02 -6.48
N VAL A 191 3.79 -0.03 -5.68
CA VAL A 191 4.82 -0.97 -5.23
C VAL A 191 5.58 -1.54 -6.41
N LYS A 192 4.87 -2.11 -7.40
CA LYS A 192 5.50 -2.66 -8.61
C LYS A 192 6.34 -1.62 -9.34
N LYS A 193 5.79 -0.41 -9.54
CA LYS A 193 6.47 0.68 -10.23
C LYS A 193 7.74 1.13 -9.51
N MET A 194 7.69 1.27 -8.17
CA MET A 194 8.86 1.67 -7.39
C MET A 194 9.94 0.59 -7.39
N VAL A 195 9.57 -0.67 -7.21
CA VAL A 195 10.51 -1.80 -7.31
C VAL A 195 11.18 -1.84 -8.68
N ASP A 196 10.42 -1.66 -9.77
CA ASP A 196 10.98 -1.63 -11.14
C ASP A 196 11.94 -0.45 -11.37
N LEU A 197 11.64 0.73 -10.80
CA LEU A 197 12.52 1.91 -10.88
C LEU A 197 13.82 1.75 -10.07
N HIS A 198 13.82 0.84 -9.11
CA HIS A 198 15.00 0.42 -8.35
C HIS A 198 15.67 -0.84 -8.95
N GLU A 199 15.34 -1.18 -10.20
CA GLU A 199 15.90 -2.33 -10.91
C GLU A 199 15.64 -3.68 -10.23
N GLY A 200 14.62 -3.71 -9.38
CA GLY A 200 14.21 -4.88 -8.62
C GLY A 200 13.10 -5.69 -9.30
N GLU A 201 12.77 -6.80 -8.67
CA GLU A 201 11.65 -7.67 -9.03
C GLU A 201 10.75 -7.90 -7.82
N ILE A 202 9.42 -7.89 -8.02
CA ILE A 202 8.47 -8.29 -6.98
C ILE A 202 7.68 -9.51 -7.42
N LYS A 203 7.61 -10.52 -6.54
CA LYS A 203 6.80 -11.73 -6.70
C LYS A 203 5.76 -11.82 -5.60
N VAL A 204 4.63 -12.46 -5.91
CA VAL A 204 3.54 -12.74 -4.98
C VAL A 204 3.27 -14.23 -4.94
N LEU A 205 3.16 -14.77 -3.73
CA LEU A 205 2.74 -16.13 -3.42
C LEU A 205 1.55 -16.01 -2.51
N SER A 206 0.39 -16.54 -2.89
CA SER A 206 -0.81 -16.43 -2.07
C SER A 206 -1.73 -17.63 -2.29
N GLU A 207 -2.40 -18.02 -1.23
CA GLU A 207 -3.47 -19.01 -1.24
C GLU A 207 -4.67 -18.44 -0.50
N TYR A 208 -5.83 -18.45 -1.17
CA TYR A 208 -7.06 -17.93 -0.59
C TYR A 208 -7.40 -18.68 0.72
N GLY A 209 -7.67 -17.94 1.77
CA GLY A 209 -7.89 -18.47 3.12
C GLY A 209 -6.62 -18.65 3.98
N LYS A 210 -5.40 -18.55 3.41
CA LYS A 210 -4.16 -18.79 4.18
C LYS A 210 -3.27 -17.55 4.35
N GLY A 211 -3.41 -16.56 3.47
CA GLY A 211 -2.63 -15.33 3.51
C GLY A 211 -1.81 -15.08 2.24
N THR A 212 -0.97 -14.05 2.29
CA THR A 212 -0.16 -13.60 1.14
C THR A 212 1.29 -13.39 1.56
N LYS A 213 2.22 -13.71 0.67
CA LYS A 213 3.64 -13.41 0.78
C LYS A 213 4.10 -12.65 -0.46
N PHE A 214 4.58 -11.44 -0.26
CA PHE A 214 5.30 -10.68 -1.27
C PHE A 214 6.81 -10.89 -1.06
N VAL A 215 7.55 -11.02 -2.15
CA VAL A 215 9.01 -11.10 -2.14
C VAL A 215 9.54 -10.05 -3.09
N ILE A 216 10.32 -9.12 -2.57
CA ILE A 216 11.06 -8.11 -3.32
C ILE A 216 12.50 -8.58 -3.42
N LYS A 217 13.05 -8.52 -4.62
CA LYS A 217 14.44 -8.76 -4.95
C LYS A 217 15.05 -7.47 -5.47
N LEU A 218 16.16 -7.04 -4.93
CA LEU A 218 16.95 -5.89 -5.38
C LEU A 218 18.35 -6.35 -5.76
N PRO A 219 18.98 -5.77 -6.78
CA PRO A 219 20.39 -6.03 -7.05
C PRO A 219 21.25 -5.44 -5.91
N VAL A 220 22.29 -6.15 -5.50
CA VAL A 220 23.36 -5.60 -4.67
C VAL A 220 24.25 -4.76 -5.60
N ILE A 221 24.39 -3.49 -5.29
CA ILE A 221 25.31 -2.62 -6.03
C ILE A 221 26.63 -2.66 -5.24
N ARG A 222 27.65 -3.26 -5.82
CA ARG A 222 29.03 -3.18 -5.34
C ARG A 222 29.66 -1.99 -6.01
N ASP A 223 30.34 -1.14 -5.26
CA ASP A 223 31.23 -0.16 -5.86
C ASP A 223 32.37 -0.93 -6.56
N GLU A 224 32.67 -0.58 -7.80
CA GLU A 224 33.73 -1.22 -8.60
C GLU A 224 35.16 -1.04 -7.98
N GLU A 225 35.26 -0.44 -6.80
CA GLU A 225 36.54 -0.17 -6.10
C GLU A 225 37.02 -1.32 -5.21
N ASP A 226 36.23 -2.41 -5.04
CA ASP A 226 36.63 -3.55 -4.17
C ASP A 226 37.31 -4.70 -4.93
N GLU A 227 37.73 -4.51 -6.20
CA GLU A 227 38.49 -5.50 -6.99
C GLU A 227 39.96 -5.06 -7.22
N GLU A 228 40.69 -4.54 -6.22
CA GLU A 228 42.17 -4.45 -6.25
C GLU A 228 42.82 -5.25 -5.12
#